data_6a216d1e3344a627134c488a16102767
#
_entry.id   6a216d1e3344a627134c488a16102767
#
_cell.length_a   1.000
_cell.length_b   1.000
_cell.length_c   1.000
_cell.angle_alpha   90.00
_cell.angle_beta   90.00
_cell.angle_gamma   90.00
#
_symmetry.space_group_name_H-M   'P 1'
#
loop_
_entity.id
_entity.type
_entity.pdbx_description
1 polymer ?
#
loop_
_entity_poly.entity_id
_entity_poly.type
_entity_poly.pdbx_seq_one_letter_code
_entity_poly.pdbx_strand_id
1 'polypeptide(L)'
;MTNLQGARILVTGGAGTIGSTLVDQLIEAGAAQIDVLDNLVRGRRANLTEALATGKVNLVEGDLRDRDLVNDLTAAKDIVFHLAAIRITQCAEEPRLALEVLVDGTFNVLEAAVNAKVDKVVASSSASVYGLAEEFPTTERHHHHNNDTFYGAAKSFNEGMLRSFKAMYDLDYVALRYFNVYGPRMDVHGVYTEVLVRWMERIAKGQPPLIFGDGKQTMDFVFTADIARANVLAAQSDITDGHYNIASGEETSLLGLAEAMLRATGSDLSVEFGPERAVNGVTRRLADTSAAQHDLGFKTEVGLEDGLRQLIDWWRVER
;
A
#
# COMPACT_ATOMS: atom_id res chain seq x y z
N MET A 1 -14.89 18.99 4.12
CA MET A 1 -13.67 18.69 3.30
C MET A 1 -12.43 19.09 4.08
N THR A 2 -11.59 18.17 4.44
CA THR A 2 -10.30 18.46 5.07
C THR A 2 -9.38 19.08 4.02
N ASN A 3 -8.81 20.25 4.31
CA ASN A 3 -7.96 20.95 3.35
C ASN A 3 -6.49 20.52 3.55
N LEU A 4 -5.87 19.97 2.52
CA LEU A 4 -4.44 19.64 2.54
C LEU A 4 -3.54 20.88 2.43
N GLN A 5 -4.05 21.98 1.87
CA GLN A 5 -3.29 23.22 1.77
C GLN A 5 -3.00 23.80 3.16
N GLY A 6 -1.75 23.89 3.52
CA GLY A 6 -1.31 24.37 4.82
C GLY A 6 -1.40 23.33 5.95
N ALA A 7 -1.83 22.09 5.68
CA ALA A 7 -1.96 21.04 6.69
C ALA A 7 -0.60 20.56 7.21
N ARG A 8 -0.59 20.16 8.49
CA ARG A 8 0.52 19.46 9.15
C ARG A 8 0.18 17.98 9.21
N ILE A 9 1.00 17.15 8.65
CA ILE A 9 0.67 15.76 8.35
C ILE A 9 1.68 14.83 9.01
N LEU A 10 1.21 13.70 9.52
CA LEU A 10 2.03 12.55 9.86
C LEU A 10 1.81 11.44 8.81
N VAL A 11 2.90 10.88 8.27
CA VAL A 11 2.87 9.71 7.40
C VAL A 11 3.69 8.60 8.04
N THR A 12 3.04 7.55 8.53
CA THR A 12 3.75 6.36 9.01
C THR A 12 4.05 5.42 7.84
N GLY A 13 5.25 4.83 7.79
CA GLY A 13 5.68 4.04 6.64
C GLY A 13 5.97 4.91 5.40
N GLY A 14 6.28 6.19 5.61
CA GLY A 14 6.42 7.17 4.54
C GLY A 14 7.72 7.05 3.71
N ALA A 15 8.69 6.24 4.13
CA ALA A 15 9.89 5.94 3.34
C ALA A 15 9.74 4.70 2.43
N GLY A 16 8.59 4.00 2.52
CA GLY A 16 8.25 2.86 1.65
C GLY A 16 7.77 3.28 0.26
N THR A 17 7.45 2.30 -0.58
CA THR A 17 6.98 2.48 -1.97
C THR A 17 5.79 3.44 -2.06
N ILE A 18 4.70 3.12 -1.37
CA ILE A 18 3.47 3.93 -1.40
C ILE A 18 3.67 5.23 -0.63
N GLY A 19 4.24 5.15 0.58
CA GLY A 19 4.37 6.29 1.48
C GLY A 19 5.22 7.42 0.89
N SER A 20 6.32 7.11 0.24
CA SER A 20 7.18 8.12 -0.37
C SER A 20 6.53 8.80 -1.60
N THR A 21 5.77 8.04 -2.39
CA THR A 21 4.99 8.60 -3.50
C THR A 21 3.84 9.48 -2.98
N LEU A 22 3.21 9.08 -1.88
CA LEU A 22 2.20 9.90 -1.21
C LEU A 22 2.81 11.20 -0.66
N VAL A 23 3.98 11.15 -0.03
CA VAL A 23 4.68 12.35 0.47
C VAL A 23 4.90 13.37 -0.64
N ASP A 24 5.33 12.94 -1.84
CA ASP A 24 5.49 13.83 -2.99
C ASP A 24 4.16 14.50 -3.35
N GLN A 25 3.07 13.74 -3.47
CA GLN A 25 1.75 14.29 -3.80
C GLN A 25 1.17 15.19 -2.70
N LEU A 26 1.48 14.93 -1.43
CA LEU A 26 1.08 15.83 -0.33
C LEU A 26 1.81 17.17 -0.37
N ILE A 27 3.09 17.18 -0.80
CA ILE A 27 3.84 18.43 -1.05
C ILE A 27 3.19 19.21 -2.19
N GLU A 28 2.85 18.54 -3.29
CA GLU A 28 2.14 19.12 -4.44
C GLU A 28 0.76 19.67 -4.06
N ALA A 29 0.03 18.96 -3.16
CA ALA A 29 -1.24 19.40 -2.62
C ALA A 29 -1.11 20.58 -1.64
N GLY A 30 0.10 21.05 -1.35
CA GLY A 30 0.35 22.25 -0.56
C GLY A 30 0.45 22.03 0.94
N ALA A 31 0.75 20.83 1.42
CA ALA A 31 1.02 20.56 2.83
C ALA A 31 2.10 21.52 3.36
N ALA A 32 1.90 22.04 4.57
CA ALA A 32 2.87 22.94 5.20
C ALA A 32 4.05 22.18 5.78
N GLN A 33 3.79 21.05 6.42
CA GLN A 33 4.78 20.19 7.05
C GLN A 33 4.34 18.73 7.01
N ILE A 34 5.26 17.84 6.72
CA ILE A 34 5.04 16.40 6.72
C ILE A 34 6.11 15.75 7.59
N ASP A 35 5.71 15.12 8.69
CA ASP A 35 6.59 14.25 9.44
C ASP A 35 6.38 12.80 8.97
N VAL A 36 7.46 12.15 8.63
CA VAL A 36 7.49 10.74 8.20
C VAL A 36 8.07 9.92 9.35
N LEU A 37 7.29 8.96 9.87
CA LEU A 37 7.77 7.95 10.82
C LEU A 37 8.00 6.64 10.05
N ASP A 38 9.24 6.16 10.03
CA ASP A 38 9.61 4.90 9.37
C ASP A 38 10.80 4.27 10.10
N ASN A 39 10.79 2.95 10.30
CA ASN A 39 11.90 2.25 10.94
C ASN A 39 13.00 1.82 9.95
N LEU A 40 12.84 2.17 8.69
CA LEU A 40 13.76 1.92 7.58
C LEU A 40 14.13 0.44 7.35
N VAL A 41 13.35 -0.51 7.91
CA VAL A 41 13.54 -1.95 7.65
C VAL A 41 13.29 -2.26 6.17
N ARG A 42 12.35 -1.57 5.55
CA ARG A 42 12.02 -1.69 4.12
C ARG A 42 11.97 -0.34 3.42
N GLY A 43 11.56 0.69 4.14
CA GLY A 43 11.64 2.06 3.68
C GLY A 43 13.09 2.49 3.51
N ARG A 44 13.34 3.43 2.61
CA ARG A 44 14.68 3.94 2.33
C ARG A 44 14.66 5.46 2.32
N ARG A 45 15.62 6.05 3.02
CA ARG A 45 15.81 7.51 2.99
C ARG A 45 15.96 8.06 1.55
N ALA A 46 16.56 7.26 0.65
CA ALA A 46 16.72 7.59 -0.75
C ALA A 46 15.38 7.86 -1.47
N ASN A 47 14.31 7.17 -1.08
CA ASN A 47 12.96 7.37 -1.63
C ASN A 47 12.37 8.76 -1.31
N LEU A 48 12.92 9.45 -0.33
CA LEU A 48 12.47 10.78 0.12
C LEU A 48 13.46 11.90 -0.23
N THR A 49 14.49 11.65 -1.05
CA THR A 49 15.56 12.62 -1.31
C THR A 49 15.03 13.96 -1.80
N GLU A 50 14.16 13.96 -2.79
CA GLU A 50 13.56 15.18 -3.34
C GLU A 50 12.60 15.85 -2.35
N ALA A 51 11.78 15.05 -1.68
CA ALA A 51 10.85 15.54 -0.66
C ALA A 51 11.58 16.23 0.51
N LEU A 52 12.65 15.62 1.02
CA LEU A 52 13.48 16.19 2.08
C LEU A 52 14.15 17.51 1.65
N ALA A 53 14.57 17.61 0.39
CA ALA A 53 15.19 18.84 -0.15
C ALA A 53 14.23 20.04 -0.18
N THR A 54 12.92 19.84 -0.11
CA THR A 54 11.93 20.92 -0.04
C THR A 54 11.94 21.67 1.31
N GLY A 55 12.53 21.10 2.34
CA GLY A 55 12.49 21.61 3.72
C GLY A 55 11.12 21.47 4.42
N LYS A 56 10.12 20.89 3.76
CA LYS A 56 8.78 20.64 4.31
C LYS A 56 8.64 19.27 4.96
N VAL A 57 9.56 18.35 4.67
CA VAL A 57 9.51 16.95 5.12
C VAL A 57 10.60 16.71 6.17
N ASN A 58 10.21 16.07 7.27
CA ASN A 58 11.10 15.58 8.29
C ASN A 58 10.99 14.07 8.39
N LEU A 59 12.10 13.35 8.26
CA LEU A 59 12.15 11.89 8.44
C LEU A 59 12.63 11.57 9.84
N VAL A 60 11.78 10.93 10.62
CA VAL A 60 12.07 10.38 11.93
C VAL A 60 12.22 8.87 11.81
N GLU A 61 13.40 8.36 12.06
CA GLU A 61 13.64 6.92 12.15
C GLU A 61 13.13 6.41 13.51
N GLY A 62 12.11 5.54 13.48
CA GLY A 62 11.48 5.06 14.70
C GLY A 62 10.44 3.96 14.44
N ASP A 63 9.95 3.36 15.50
CA ASP A 63 9.02 2.22 15.45
C ASP A 63 7.64 2.61 16.00
N LEU A 64 6.57 2.13 15.37
CA LEU A 64 5.19 2.33 15.82
C LEU A 64 4.89 1.75 17.22
N ARG A 65 5.71 0.82 17.69
CA ARG A 65 5.59 0.23 19.02
C ARG A 65 6.07 1.18 20.12
N ASP A 66 6.83 2.21 19.76
CA ASP A 66 7.20 3.30 20.68
C ASP A 66 6.03 4.29 20.80
N ARG A 67 5.21 4.05 21.82
CA ARG A 67 3.99 4.84 22.07
C ARG A 67 4.28 6.31 22.32
N ASP A 68 5.36 6.63 23.03
CA ASP A 68 5.70 8.01 23.37
C ASP A 68 6.13 8.77 22.11
N LEU A 69 6.97 8.15 21.27
CA LEU A 69 7.37 8.71 19.97
C LEU A 69 6.15 8.95 19.06
N VAL A 70 5.21 8.00 18.99
CA VAL A 70 3.99 8.13 18.18
C VAL A 70 3.12 9.29 18.69
N ASN A 71 2.96 9.43 20.01
CA ASN A 71 2.24 10.56 20.62
C ASN A 71 2.90 11.90 20.28
N ASP A 72 4.22 12.00 20.45
CA ASP A 72 4.98 13.23 20.18
C ASP A 72 4.85 13.65 18.71
N LEU A 73 4.97 12.71 17.77
CA LEU A 73 4.87 12.98 16.35
C LEU A 73 3.44 13.31 15.89
N THR A 74 2.44 12.75 16.56
CA THR A 74 1.02 13.02 16.23
C THR A 74 0.55 14.34 16.84
N ALA A 75 1.24 14.84 17.86
CA ALA A 75 0.91 16.12 18.48
C ALA A 75 0.88 17.25 17.44
N ALA A 76 -0.19 18.05 17.47
CA ALA A 76 -0.42 19.16 16.55
C ALA A 76 -0.43 18.79 15.05
N LYS A 77 -0.79 17.54 14.69
CA LYS A 77 -1.09 17.16 13.30
C LYS A 77 -2.58 17.34 13.00
N ASP A 78 -2.84 17.72 11.78
CA ASP A 78 -4.20 17.87 11.28
C ASP A 78 -4.70 16.54 10.67
N ILE A 79 -3.81 15.79 9.99
CA ILE A 79 -4.14 14.53 9.31
C ILE A 79 -3.04 13.49 9.57
N VAL A 80 -3.45 12.23 9.71
CA VAL A 80 -2.55 11.08 9.78
C VAL A 80 -2.79 10.13 8.60
N PHE A 81 -1.74 9.81 7.84
CA PHE A 81 -1.73 8.72 6.88
C PHE A 81 -0.99 7.53 7.50
N HIS A 82 -1.73 6.47 7.80
CA HIS A 82 -1.17 5.29 8.45
C HIS A 82 -0.93 4.18 7.43
N LEU A 83 0.32 4.12 6.89
CA LEU A 83 0.72 3.17 5.87
C LEU A 83 1.73 2.12 6.36
N ALA A 84 2.33 2.33 7.54
CA ALA A 84 3.31 1.40 8.09
C ALA A 84 2.70 0.00 8.28
N ALA A 85 3.39 -0.99 7.73
CA ALA A 85 3.01 -2.40 7.80
C ALA A 85 4.21 -3.29 7.52
N ILE A 86 4.14 -4.55 7.95
CA ILE A 86 5.07 -5.60 7.54
C ILE A 86 4.40 -6.50 6.49
N ARG A 87 5.20 -7.26 5.73
CA ARG A 87 4.72 -8.11 4.64
C ARG A 87 3.98 -9.34 5.14
N ILE A 88 3.09 -9.86 4.31
CA ILE A 88 2.34 -11.10 4.57
C ILE A 88 3.28 -12.30 4.84
N THR A 89 4.42 -12.39 4.12
CA THR A 89 5.43 -13.44 4.32
C THR A 89 6.11 -13.31 5.67
N GLN A 90 6.48 -12.10 6.07
CA GLN A 90 7.06 -11.85 7.39
C GLN A 90 6.06 -12.10 8.51
N CYS A 91 4.78 -11.79 8.31
CA CYS A 91 3.72 -12.14 9.27
C CYS A 91 3.60 -13.64 9.51
N ALA A 92 3.85 -14.46 8.48
CA ALA A 92 3.83 -15.91 8.62
C ALA A 92 5.06 -16.45 9.37
N GLU A 93 6.23 -15.85 9.17
CA GLU A 93 7.49 -16.24 9.82
C GLU A 93 7.58 -15.71 11.26
N GLU A 94 7.10 -14.49 11.50
CA GLU A 94 7.19 -13.78 12.77
C GLU A 94 5.80 -13.32 13.26
N PRO A 95 4.88 -14.25 13.62
CA PRO A 95 3.49 -13.88 13.91
C PRO A 95 3.34 -12.99 15.15
N ARG A 96 4.27 -13.07 16.11
CA ARG A 96 4.29 -12.18 17.28
C ARG A 96 4.61 -10.75 16.86
N LEU A 97 5.62 -10.57 16.03
CA LEU A 97 5.97 -9.26 15.46
C LEU A 97 4.82 -8.69 14.63
N ALA A 98 4.10 -9.56 13.89
CA ALA A 98 2.91 -9.13 13.14
C ALA A 98 1.84 -8.53 14.06
N LEU A 99 1.54 -9.16 15.18
CA LEU A 99 0.61 -8.63 16.17
C LEU A 99 1.08 -7.28 16.73
N GLU A 100 2.33 -7.22 17.19
CA GLU A 100 2.90 -6.00 17.79
C GLU A 100 2.91 -4.81 16.80
N VAL A 101 3.32 -5.01 15.55
CA VAL A 101 3.42 -3.92 14.57
C VAL A 101 2.06 -3.58 13.98
N LEU A 102 1.30 -4.60 13.50
CA LEU A 102 0.06 -4.34 12.76
C LEU A 102 -1.11 -4.00 13.68
N VAL A 103 -1.17 -4.54 14.89
CA VAL A 103 -2.29 -4.33 15.81
C VAL A 103 -1.92 -3.31 16.89
N ASP A 104 -0.92 -3.59 17.72
CA ASP A 104 -0.55 -2.68 18.82
C ASP A 104 -0.02 -1.35 18.28
N GLY A 105 0.81 -1.38 17.22
CA GLY A 105 1.30 -0.17 16.55
C GLY A 105 0.17 0.66 15.92
N THR A 106 -0.83 0.02 15.30
CA THR A 106 -2.02 0.73 14.79
C THR A 106 -2.83 1.34 15.93
N PHE A 107 -2.99 0.61 17.04
CA PHE A 107 -3.68 1.13 18.22
C PHE A 107 -2.98 2.38 18.77
N ASN A 108 -1.65 2.38 18.88
CA ASN A 108 -0.87 3.56 19.30
C ASN A 108 -1.15 4.78 18.43
N VAL A 109 -1.20 4.59 17.08
CA VAL A 109 -1.51 5.68 16.15
C VAL A 109 -2.92 6.22 16.35
N LEU A 110 -3.92 5.35 16.51
CA LEU A 110 -5.31 5.78 16.70
C LEU A 110 -5.52 6.47 18.04
N GLU A 111 -4.93 5.96 19.10
CA GLU A 111 -4.97 6.58 20.43
C GLU A 111 -4.30 7.98 20.41
N ALA A 112 -3.14 8.09 19.78
CA ALA A 112 -2.45 9.37 19.61
C ALA A 112 -3.27 10.36 18.77
N ALA A 113 -3.93 9.88 17.69
CA ALA A 113 -4.79 10.72 16.86
C ALA A 113 -5.99 11.29 17.64
N VAL A 114 -6.63 10.48 18.49
CA VAL A 114 -7.71 10.96 19.37
C VAL A 114 -7.19 11.99 20.36
N ASN A 115 -6.06 11.71 21.03
CA ASN A 115 -5.46 12.60 22.02
C ASN A 115 -5.06 13.95 21.42
N ALA A 116 -4.53 13.94 20.20
CA ALA A 116 -4.12 15.12 19.44
C ALA A 116 -5.29 15.84 18.74
N LYS A 117 -6.48 15.24 18.74
CA LYS A 117 -7.66 15.75 17.99
C LYS A 117 -7.40 15.91 16.50
N VAL A 118 -6.78 14.88 15.92
CA VAL A 118 -6.56 14.81 14.47
C VAL A 118 -7.91 14.83 13.74
N ASP A 119 -8.01 15.63 12.69
CA ASP A 119 -9.26 15.76 11.92
C ASP A 119 -9.64 14.46 11.21
N LYS A 120 -8.64 13.73 10.66
CA LYS A 120 -8.88 12.47 9.93
C LYS A 120 -7.67 11.55 9.91
N VAL A 121 -7.93 10.25 9.98
CA VAL A 121 -6.97 9.19 9.71
C VAL A 121 -7.28 8.52 8.37
N VAL A 122 -6.33 8.50 7.44
CA VAL A 122 -6.39 7.67 6.24
C VAL A 122 -5.49 6.46 6.45
N ALA A 123 -6.09 5.26 6.47
CA ALA A 123 -5.38 4.04 6.84
C ALA A 123 -5.25 3.06 5.67
N SER A 124 -4.05 2.49 5.52
CA SER A 124 -3.85 1.39 4.58
C SER A 124 -4.51 0.11 5.10
N SER A 125 -5.56 -0.34 4.44
CA SER A 125 -6.07 -1.69 4.51
C SER A 125 -5.55 -2.51 3.31
N SER A 126 -6.13 -3.66 3.04
CA SER A 126 -5.64 -4.58 2.00
C SER A 126 -6.77 -5.45 1.46
N ALA A 127 -6.70 -5.83 0.19
CA ALA A 127 -7.52 -6.91 -0.37
C ALA A 127 -7.37 -8.24 0.39
N SER A 128 -6.33 -8.38 1.22
CA SER A 128 -6.15 -9.55 2.08
C SER A 128 -7.21 -9.68 3.17
N VAL A 129 -8.00 -8.64 3.46
CA VAL A 129 -9.17 -8.75 4.38
C VAL A 129 -10.21 -9.73 3.86
N TYR A 130 -10.28 -9.94 2.56
CA TYR A 130 -11.22 -10.90 1.94
C TYR A 130 -10.75 -12.35 2.02
N GLY A 131 -9.45 -12.58 2.33
CA GLY A 131 -8.89 -13.94 2.31
C GLY A 131 -9.07 -14.61 0.95
N LEU A 132 -9.67 -15.79 0.93
CA LEU A 132 -10.09 -16.51 -0.27
C LEU A 132 -11.49 -16.01 -0.70
N ALA A 133 -11.52 -14.93 -1.47
CA ALA A 133 -12.78 -14.34 -1.93
C ALA A 133 -13.57 -15.30 -2.82
N GLU A 134 -14.89 -15.30 -2.68
CA GLU A 134 -15.81 -16.21 -3.36
C GLU A 134 -16.60 -15.52 -4.49
N GLU A 135 -16.65 -14.19 -4.48
CA GLU A 135 -17.40 -13.39 -5.46
C GLU A 135 -16.47 -12.41 -6.17
N PHE A 136 -16.63 -12.27 -7.49
CA PHE A 136 -15.83 -11.41 -8.36
C PHE A 136 -16.70 -10.69 -9.39
N PRO A 137 -16.52 -9.37 -9.62
CA PRO A 137 -15.62 -8.49 -8.86
C PRO A 137 -15.98 -8.43 -7.38
N THR A 138 -14.96 -8.41 -6.49
CA THR A 138 -15.17 -8.41 -5.04
C THR A 138 -15.55 -7.00 -4.56
N THR A 139 -16.73 -6.86 -3.98
CA THR A 139 -17.21 -5.60 -3.39
C THR A 139 -16.74 -5.46 -1.94
N GLU A 140 -16.82 -4.24 -1.40
CA GLU A 140 -16.51 -3.97 0.02
C GLU A 140 -17.45 -4.69 1.01
N ARG A 141 -18.59 -5.18 0.55
CA ARG A 141 -19.56 -5.93 1.36
C ARG A 141 -19.22 -7.41 1.52
N HIS A 142 -18.23 -7.91 0.75
CA HIS A 142 -17.78 -9.29 0.89
C HIS A 142 -17.31 -9.56 2.33
N HIS A 143 -17.64 -10.71 2.87
CA HIS A 143 -17.27 -11.09 4.24
C HIS A 143 -15.75 -11.32 4.41
N HIS A 144 -15.28 -11.31 5.67
CA HIS A 144 -13.86 -11.51 6.03
C HIS A 144 -13.60 -12.90 6.63
N HIS A 145 -14.53 -13.87 6.47
CA HIS A 145 -14.45 -15.15 7.18
C HIS A 145 -13.39 -16.11 6.62
N ASN A 146 -13.02 -15.94 5.35
CA ASN A 146 -12.07 -16.82 4.66
C ASN A 146 -10.60 -16.34 4.80
N ASN A 147 -10.30 -15.61 5.86
CA ASN A 147 -8.94 -15.15 6.12
C ASN A 147 -8.06 -16.31 6.57
N ASP A 148 -7.02 -16.58 5.79
CA ASP A 148 -6.05 -17.68 6.02
C ASP A 148 -4.65 -17.18 6.38
N THR A 149 -4.50 -15.86 6.58
CA THR A 149 -3.22 -15.22 6.90
C THR A 149 -3.32 -14.29 8.10
N PHE A 150 -2.27 -14.24 8.92
CA PHE A 150 -2.16 -13.27 10.01
C PHE A 150 -2.25 -11.82 9.53
N TYR A 151 -1.67 -11.54 8.36
CA TYR A 151 -1.74 -10.22 7.75
C TYR A 151 -3.18 -9.79 7.44
N GLY A 152 -3.94 -10.65 6.76
CA GLY A 152 -5.34 -10.38 6.45
C GLY A 152 -6.21 -10.26 7.69
N ALA A 153 -6.01 -11.13 8.68
CA ALA A 153 -6.71 -11.07 9.96
C ALA A 153 -6.40 -9.77 10.72
N ALA A 154 -5.13 -9.35 10.77
CA ALA A 154 -4.74 -8.08 11.41
C ALA A 154 -5.34 -6.87 10.69
N LYS A 155 -5.33 -6.84 9.35
CA LYS A 155 -5.95 -5.76 8.57
C LYS A 155 -7.47 -5.70 8.78
N SER A 156 -8.16 -6.85 8.87
CA SER A 156 -9.58 -6.90 9.22
C SER A 156 -9.85 -6.39 10.63
N PHE A 157 -9.01 -6.74 11.61
CA PHE A 157 -9.09 -6.23 12.96
C PHE A 157 -8.87 -4.71 13.01
N ASN A 158 -7.92 -4.19 12.22
CA ASN A 158 -7.63 -2.76 12.15
C ASN A 158 -8.81 -1.95 11.60
N GLU A 159 -9.54 -2.46 10.60
CA GLU A 159 -10.78 -1.83 10.14
C GLU A 159 -11.84 -1.80 11.25
N GLY A 160 -11.96 -2.88 12.02
CA GLY A 160 -12.81 -2.93 13.21
C GLY A 160 -12.39 -1.92 14.30
N MET A 161 -11.08 -1.74 14.51
CA MET A 161 -10.57 -0.70 15.44
C MET A 161 -10.92 0.70 14.95
N LEU A 162 -10.65 1.03 13.68
CA LEU A 162 -11.00 2.32 13.09
C LEU A 162 -12.48 2.65 13.31
N ARG A 163 -13.36 1.70 13.00
CA ARG A 163 -14.80 1.82 13.23
C ARG A 163 -15.15 2.07 14.70
N SER A 164 -14.46 1.35 15.61
CA SER A 164 -14.68 1.51 17.06
C SER A 164 -14.20 2.89 17.55
N PHE A 165 -13.04 3.36 17.07
CA PHE A 165 -12.53 4.69 17.41
C PHE A 165 -13.44 5.80 16.89
N LYS A 166 -14.04 5.65 15.70
CA LYS A 166 -15.09 6.58 15.23
C LYS A 166 -16.29 6.57 16.15
N ALA A 167 -16.82 5.40 16.51
CA ALA A 167 -18.02 5.28 17.31
C ALA A 167 -17.84 5.78 18.77
N MET A 168 -16.65 5.57 19.35
CA MET A 168 -16.38 5.88 20.77
C MET A 168 -15.77 7.27 20.96
N TYR A 169 -14.99 7.76 20.04
CA TYR A 169 -14.18 8.98 20.19
C TYR A 169 -14.39 10.00 19.07
N ASP A 170 -15.29 9.71 18.12
CA ASP A 170 -15.60 10.55 16.95
C ASP A 170 -14.38 10.85 16.05
N LEU A 171 -13.42 9.92 15.97
CA LEU A 171 -12.27 10.00 15.08
C LEU A 171 -12.68 9.67 13.64
N ASP A 172 -12.64 10.63 12.74
CA ASP A 172 -12.94 10.41 11.33
C ASP A 172 -11.86 9.56 10.67
N TYR A 173 -12.28 8.62 9.83
CA TYR A 173 -11.34 7.76 9.10
C TYR A 173 -11.82 7.34 7.71
N VAL A 174 -10.85 7.01 6.86
CA VAL A 174 -11.05 6.25 5.62
C VAL A 174 -10.01 5.14 5.54
N ALA A 175 -10.46 3.89 5.41
CA ALA A 175 -9.60 2.73 5.19
C ALA A 175 -9.57 2.38 3.70
N LEU A 176 -8.38 2.24 3.13
CA LEU A 176 -8.20 1.94 1.72
C LEU A 176 -7.67 0.53 1.54
N ARG A 177 -8.48 -0.37 0.96
CA ARG A 177 -8.13 -1.77 0.67
C ARG A 177 -7.32 -1.82 -0.62
N TYR A 178 -6.00 -1.72 -0.51
CA TYR A 178 -5.12 -1.81 -1.68
C TYR A 178 -5.11 -3.23 -2.24
N PHE A 179 -5.21 -3.33 -3.57
CA PHE A 179 -5.00 -4.57 -4.30
C PHE A 179 -3.50 -4.75 -4.60
N ASN A 180 -3.11 -5.32 -5.72
CA ASN A 180 -1.69 -5.63 -5.96
C ASN A 180 -0.94 -4.41 -6.46
N VAL A 181 -0.29 -3.71 -5.53
CA VAL A 181 0.42 -2.45 -5.81
C VAL A 181 1.79 -2.73 -6.45
N TYR A 182 2.11 -2.00 -7.52
CA TYR A 182 3.41 -2.03 -8.16
C TYR A 182 3.84 -0.62 -8.60
N GLY A 183 5.15 -0.41 -8.79
CA GLY A 183 5.67 0.86 -9.28
C GLY A 183 7.09 1.17 -8.78
N PRO A 184 7.63 2.34 -9.12
CA PRO A 184 8.91 2.83 -8.63
C PRO A 184 9.03 2.79 -7.11
N ARG A 185 10.25 2.74 -6.60
CA ARG A 185 10.58 2.66 -5.17
C ARG A 185 10.11 1.36 -4.49
N MET A 186 9.73 0.32 -5.28
CA MET A 186 9.54 -1.02 -4.74
C MET A 186 10.81 -1.52 -4.05
N ASP A 187 10.63 -2.37 -3.04
CA ASP A 187 11.77 -2.99 -2.38
C ASP A 187 12.45 -4.00 -3.32
N VAL A 188 13.56 -3.58 -3.90
CA VAL A 188 14.40 -4.38 -4.81
C VAL A 188 15.61 -5.01 -4.12
N HIS A 189 15.83 -4.73 -2.83
CA HIS A 189 16.99 -5.17 -2.06
C HIS A 189 16.63 -6.20 -0.98
N GLY A 190 15.35 -6.38 -0.69
CA GLY A 190 14.87 -7.30 0.35
C GLY A 190 15.01 -8.78 -0.02
N VAL A 191 15.02 -9.65 0.98
CA VAL A 191 15.02 -11.11 0.80
C VAL A 191 13.75 -11.60 0.10
N TYR A 192 12.64 -10.91 0.32
CA TYR A 192 11.30 -11.26 -0.21
C TYR A 192 10.88 -10.28 -1.30
N THR A 193 11.62 -10.23 -2.41
CA THR A 193 11.26 -9.37 -3.54
C THR A 193 10.03 -9.91 -4.28
N GLU A 194 9.21 -8.99 -4.77
CA GLU A 194 8.01 -9.31 -5.56
C GLU A 194 8.39 -9.96 -6.91
N VAL A 195 7.44 -10.69 -7.49
CA VAL A 195 7.65 -11.40 -8.77
C VAL A 195 8.17 -10.48 -9.89
N LEU A 196 7.70 -9.24 -9.95
CA LEU A 196 8.14 -8.25 -10.95
C LEU A 196 9.64 -7.95 -10.84
N VAL A 197 10.15 -7.78 -9.62
CA VAL A 197 11.59 -7.54 -9.37
C VAL A 197 12.42 -8.72 -9.84
N ARG A 198 12.00 -9.93 -9.49
CA ARG A 198 12.70 -11.17 -9.91
C ARG A 198 12.71 -11.32 -11.42
N TRP A 199 11.63 -10.97 -12.10
CA TRP A 199 11.58 -11.03 -13.57
C TRP A 199 12.46 -9.95 -14.21
N MET A 200 12.46 -8.71 -13.70
CA MET A 200 13.38 -7.67 -14.17
C MET A 200 14.85 -8.13 -14.07
N GLU A 201 15.24 -8.73 -12.94
CA GLU A 201 16.59 -9.26 -12.75
C GLU A 201 16.95 -10.40 -13.70
N ARG A 202 16.00 -11.32 -13.95
CA ARG A 202 16.19 -12.43 -14.90
C ARG A 202 16.34 -11.90 -16.33
N ILE A 203 15.43 -11.04 -16.77
CA ILE A 203 15.45 -10.44 -18.12
C ILE A 203 16.76 -9.66 -18.34
N ALA A 204 17.22 -8.90 -17.36
CA ALA A 204 18.49 -8.16 -17.45
C ALA A 204 19.72 -9.08 -17.57
N LYS A 205 19.61 -10.35 -17.15
CA LYS A 205 20.64 -11.39 -17.32
C LYS A 205 20.43 -12.23 -18.59
N GLY A 206 19.51 -11.85 -19.47
CA GLY A 206 19.17 -12.61 -20.67
C GLY A 206 18.42 -13.92 -20.37
N GLN A 207 17.79 -14.03 -19.21
CA GLN A 207 17.02 -15.20 -18.77
C GLN A 207 15.52 -14.90 -18.86
N PRO A 208 14.67 -15.85 -19.29
CA PRO A 208 13.24 -15.65 -19.36
C PRO A 208 12.59 -15.44 -17.98
N PRO A 209 11.47 -14.68 -17.88
CA PRO A 209 10.67 -14.66 -16.67
C PRO A 209 10.15 -16.07 -16.37
N LEU A 210 10.30 -16.50 -15.11
CA LEU A 210 9.90 -17.83 -14.66
C LEU A 210 8.57 -17.77 -13.92
N ILE A 211 7.58 -18.51 -14.41
CA ILE A 211 6.28 -18.70 -13.78
C ILE A 211 6.24 -20.07 -13.13
N PHE A 212 5.83 -20.15 -11.87
CA PHE A 212 5.56 -21.42 -11.20
C PHE A 212 4.09 -21.82 -11.37
N GLY A 213 3.84 -23.03 -11.87
CA GLY A 213 2.50 -23.48 -12.27
C GLY A 213 2.13 -23.07 -13.69
N ASP A 214 0.85 -22.96 -13.99
CA ASP A 214 0.31 -22.70 -15.35
C ASP A 214 0.14 -21.21 -15.71
N GLY A 215 0.39 -20.32 -14.75
CA GLY A 215 0.29 -18.86 -14.94
C GLY A 215 -1.12 -18.30 -15.13
N LYS A 216 -2.16 -19.11 -14.86
CA LYS A 216 -3.57 -18.70 -15.03
C LYS A 216 -4.12 -17.92 -13.83
N GLN A 217 -3.44 -17.96 -12.68
CA GLN A 217 -3.85 -17.13 -11.53
C GLN A 217 -3.90 -15.66 -11.92
N THR A 218 -4.95 -14.97 -11.48
CA THR A 218 -5.21 -13.60 -11.89
C THR A 218 -5.22 -12.65 -10.71
N MET A 219 -4.69 -11.44 -10.94
CA MET A 219 -4.63 -10.39 -9.96
C MET A 219 -5.05 -9.06 -10.60
N ASP A 220 -5.54 -8.17 -9.77
CA ASP A 220 -5.81 -6.78 -10.11
C ASP A 220 -4.59 -5.94 -9.69
N PHE A 221 -3.85 -5.42 -10.67
CA PHE A 221 -2.64 -4.64 -10.45
C PHE A 221 -2.94 -3.15 -10.52
N VAL A 222 -2.47 -2.40 -9.54
CA VAL A 222 -2.68 -0.95 -9.44
C VAL A 222 -1.35 -0.23 -9.22
N PHE A 223 -1.16 0.87 -9.96
CA PHE A 223 0.09 1.61 -9.93
C PHE A 223 0.22 2.46 -8.65
N THR A 224 1.45 2.56 -8.13
CA THR A 224 1.72 3.23 -6.84
C THR A 224 1.27 4.70 -6.80
N ALA A 225 1.39 5.43 -7.93
CA ALA A 225 0.92 6.81 -7.99
C ALA A 225 -0.61 6.94 -7.87
N ASP A 226 -1.36 5.98 -8.41
CA ASP A 226 -2.83 5.93 -8.25
C ASP A 226 -3.22 5.61 -6.80
N ILE A 227 -2.48 4.71 -6.13
CA ILE A 227 -2.67 4.45 -4.70
C ILE A 227 -2.40 5.72 -3.86
N ALA A 228 -1.31 6.42 -4.14
CA ALA A 228 -0.99 7.67 -3.46
C ALA A 228 -2.11 8.70 -3.66
N ARG A 229 -2.61 8.84 -4.90
CA ARG A 229 -3.73 9.73 -5.24
C ARG A 229 -5.03 9.33 -4.53
N ALA A 230 -5.30 8.04 -4.39
CA ALA A 230 -6.46 7.57 -3.62
C ALA A 230 -6.40 8.02 -2.14
N ASN A 231 -5.20 8.03 -1.52
CA ASN A 231 -5.02 8.56 -0.17
C ASN A 231 -5.31 10.07 -0.10
N VAL A 232 -4.81 10.83 -1.08
CA VAL A 232 -5.09 12.28 -1.17
C VAL A 232 -6.59 12.54 -1.29
N LEU A 233 -7.28 11.83 -2.20
CA LEU A 233 -8.73 11.93 -2.39
C LEU A 233 -9.50 11.55 -1.12
N ALA A 234 -9.11 10.48 -0.44
CA ALA A 234 -9.73 10.06 0.82
C ALA A 234 -9.58 11.11 1.92
N ALA A 235 -8.41 11.74 2.04
CA ALA A 235 -8.19 12.80 3.00
C ALA A 235 -9.06 14.04 2.72
N GLN A 236 -9.23 14.40 1.44
CA GLN A 236 -10.02 15.55 1.00
C GLN A 236 -11.53 15.31 0.98
N SER A 237 -11.98 14.05 1.03
CA SER A 237 -13.40 13.71 1.01
C SER A 237 -14.12 14.13 2.30
N ASP A 238 -15.45 14.20 2.23
CA ASP A 238 -16.31 14.40 3.41
C ASP A 238 -16.65 13.09 4.14
N ILE A 239 -16.06 11.98 3.74
CA ILE A 239 -16.27 10.67 4.37
C ILE A 239 -15.68 10.68 5.77
N THR A 240 -16.46 10.27 6.76
CA THR A 240 -16.10 10.23 8.18
C THR A 240 -15.98 8.81 8.74
N ASP A 241 -16.47 7.82 7.97
CA ASP A 241 -16.52 6.40 8.35
C ASP A 241 -16.67 5.58 7.07
N GLY A 242 -15.57 5.11 6.49
CA GLY A 242 -15.63 4.39 5.23
C GLY A 242 -14.44 3.49 4.95
N HIS A 243 -14.65 2.50 4.08
CA HIS A 243 -13.61 1.64 3.53
C HIS A 243 -13.87 1.39 2.05
N TYR A 244 -12.80 1.39 1.25
CA TYR A 244 -12.89 1.36 -0.21
C TYR A 244 -11.85 0.47 -0.85
N ASN A 245 -12.23 -0.27 -1.88
CA ASN A 245 -11.31 -0.97 -2.75
C ASN A 245 -10.55 0.01 -3.64
N ILE A 246 -9.23 -0.06 -3.60
CA ILE A 246 -8.35 0.74 -4.46
C ILE A 246 -7.57 -0.21 -5.37
N ALA A 247 -7.99 -0.26 -6.63
CA ALA A 247 -7.57 -1.22 -7.62
C ALA A 247 -7.78 -0.66 -9.03
N SER A 248 -7.34 -1.39 -10.05
CA SER A 248 -7.62 -1.02 -11.45
C SER A 248 -9.03 -1.43 -11.90
N GLY A 249 -9.61 -2.46 -11.30
CA GLY A 249 -10.81 -3.11 -11.79
C GLY A 249 -10.56 -4.01 -13.03
N GLU A 250 -9.28 -4.25 -13.34
CA GLU A 250 -8.87 -5.09 -14.47
C GLU A 250 -8.16 -6.35 -13.99
N GLU A 251 -8.54 -7.48 -14.57
CA GLU A 251 -7.99 -8.79 -14.23
C GLU A 251 -6.82 -9.14 -15.15
N THR A 252 -5.63 -9.33 -14.57
CA THR A 252 -4.42 -9.71 -15.32
C THR A 252 -3.91 -11.07 -14.84
N SER A 253 -3.74 -12.03 -15.75
CA SER A 253 -3.12 -13.31 -15.44
C SER A 253 -1.61 -13.14 -15.21
N LEU A 254 -1.01 -14.06 -14.47
CA LEU A 254 0.44 -14.05 -14.26
C LEU A 254 1.20 -14.21 -15.58
N LEU A 255 0.65 -15.00 -16.52
CA LEU A 255 1.20 -15.09 -17.88
C LEU A 255 1.11 -13.74 -18.61
N GLY A 256 -0.08 -13.10 -18.61
CA GLY A 256 -0.27 -11.78 -19.23
C GLY A 256 0.63 -10.70 -18.65
N LEU A 257 0.87 -10.75 -17.32
CA LEU A 257 1.80 -9.85 -16.64
C LEU A 257 3.25 -10.08 -17.11
N ALA A 258 3.68 -11.34 -17.26
CA ALA A 258 5.02 -11.67 -17.74
C ALA A 258 5.23 -11.22 -19.20
N GLU A 259 4.23 -11.40 -20.05
CA GLU A 259 4.24 -10.94 -21.44
C GLU A 259 4.28 -9.40 -21.52
N ALA A 260 3.48 -8.70 -20.69
CA ALA A 260 3.53 -7.25 -20.59
C ALA A 260 4.91 -6.75 -20.13
N MET A 261 5.55 -7.45 -19.19
CA MET A 261 6.90 -7.14 -18.74
C MET A 261 7.93 -7.33 -19.87
N LEU A 262 7.83 -8.39 -20.68
CA LEU A 262 8.70 -8.62 -21.84
C LEU A 262 8.52 -7.49 -22.88
N ARG A 263 7.29 -7.10 -23.19
CA ARG A 263 7.02 -5.96 -24.06
C ARG A 263 7.59 -4.66 -23.52
N ALA A 264 7.38 -4.38 -22.22
CA ALA A 264 7.86 -3.15 -21.59
C ALA A 264 9.40 -3.08 -21.52
N THR A 265 10.09 -4.22 -21.43
CA THR A 265 11.56 -4.29 -21.46
C THR A 265 12.15 -4.26 -22.89
N GLY A 266 11.33 -4.47 -23.91
CA GLY A 266 11.77 -4.68 -25.31
C GLY A 266 12.52 -5.99 -25.50
N SER A 267 12.19 -7.04 -24.71
CA SER A 267 12.88 -8.32 -24.73
C SER A 267 12.16 -9.32 -25.63
N ASP A 268 12.93 -10.03 -26.47
CA ASP A 268 12.45 -11.11 -27.34
C ASP A 268 12.43 -12.50 -26.62
N LEU A 269 12.67 -12.54 -25.33
CA LEU A 269 12.62 -13.76 -24.54
C LEU A 269 11.19 -14.29 -24.45
N SER A 270 11.04 -15.63 -24.28
CA SER A 270 9.78 -16.29 -24.01
C SER A 270 9.61 -16.53 -22.50
N VAL A 271 8.38 -16.72 -22.06
CA VAL A 271 8.10 -17.12 -20.67
C VAL A 271 8.54 -18.57 -20.43
N GLU A 272 9.15 -18.84 -19.28
CA GLU A 272 9.53 -20.18 -18.81
C GLU A 272 8.56 -20.62 -17.69
N PHE A 273 8.18 -21.90 -17.70
CA PHE A 273 7.31 -22.47 -16.67
C PHE A 273 8.08 -23.46 -15.80
N GLY A 274 7.92 -23.33 -14.49
CA GLY A 274 8.46 -24.23 -13.47
C GLY A 274 7.37 -25.04 -12.77
N PRO A 275 7.76 -26.00 -11.92
CA PRO A 275 6.81 -26.80 -11.16
C PRO A 275 5.91 -25.90 -10.28
N GLU A 276 4.66 -26.33 -10.08
CA GLU A 276 3.74 -25.62 -9.21
C GLU A 276 4.30 -25.52 -7.77
N ARG A 277 4.12 -24.35 -7.16
CA ARG A 277 4.47 -24.12 -5.76
C ARG A 277 3.20 -23.71 -5.01
N ALA A 278 2.90 -24.39 -3.92
CA ALA A 278 1.87 -24.00 -2.97
C ALA A 278 2.35 -22.80 -2.11
N VAL A 279 2.42 -21.61 -2.70
CA VAL A 279 2.93 -20.41 -1.98
C VAL A 279 1.81 -19.54 -1.42
N ASN A 280 0.63 -19.53 -2.06
CA ASN A 280 -0.53 -18.74 -1.64
C ASN A 280 -1.79 -19.40 -2.19
N GLY A 281 -2.81 -19.59 -1.35
CA GLY A 281 -4.11 -20.15 -1.77
C GLY A 281 -4.92 -19.24 -2.69
N VAL A 282 -4.55 -17.97 -2.80
CA VAL A 282 -5.29 -17.00 -3.63
C VAL A 282 -4.96 -17.19 -5.11
N THR A 283 -5.95 -17.64 -5.86
CA THR A 283 -5.83 -17.85 -7.31
C THR A 283 -6.44 -16.72 -8.13
N ARG A 284 -7.29 -15.89 -7.52
CA ARG A 284 -7.98 -14.80 -8.20
C ARG A 284 -8.17 -13.59 -7.29
N ARG A 285 -7.91 -12.39 -7.81
CA ARG A 285 -8.25 -11.11 -7.19
C ARG A 285 -8.71 -10.14 -8.27
N LEU A 286 -9.95 -9.67 -8.12
CA LEU A 286 -10.55 -8.64 -8.99
C LEU A 286 -11.46 -7.78 -8.13
N ALA A 287 -11.23 -6.47 -8.10
CA ALA A 287 -12.02 -5.53 -7.31
C ALA A 287 -13.24 -5.02 -8.06
N ASP A 288 -14.33 -4.81 -7.33
CA ASP A 288 -15.30 -3.77 -7.68
C ASP A 288 -14.79 -2.44 -7.12
N THR A 289 -14.60 -1.45 -7.96
CA THR A 289 -14.11 -0.10 -7.59
C THR A 289 -15.19 0.97 -7.62
N SER A 290 -16.45 0.56 -7.82
CA SER A 290 -17.59 1.48 -8.00
C SER A 290 -17.79 2.41 -6.82
N ALA A 291 -17.62 1.92 -5.57
CA ALA A 291 -17.75 2.73 -4.37
C ALA A 291 -16.66 3.81 -4.31
N ALA A 292 -15.40 3.44 -4.54
CA ALA A 292 -14.29 4.41 -4.57
C ALA A 292 -14.47 5.46 -5.68
N GLN A 293 -14.99 5.04 -6.85
CA GLN A 293 -15.27 5.96 -7.94
C GLN A 293 -16.39 6.94 -7.58
N HIS A 294 -17.48 6.45 -6.97
CA HIS A 294 -18.64 7.27 -6.62
C HIS A 294 -18.33 8.26 -5.48
N ASP A 295 -17.75 7.75 -4.39
CA ASP A 295 -17.62 8.51 -3.14
C ASP A 295 -16.33 9.33 -3.06
N LEU A 296 -15.23 8.84 -3.65
CA LEU A 296 -13.93 9.50 -3.64
C LEU A 296 -13.54 10.12 -4.99
N GLY A 297 -14.29 9.84 -6.07
CA GLY A 297 -13.90 10.23 -7.42
C GLY A 297 -12.67 9.48 -7.94
N PHE A 298 -12.31 8.35 -7.30
CA PHE A 298 -11.12 7.57 -7.67
C PHE A 298 -11.31 6.82 -8.99
N LYS A 299 -10.32 6.94 -9.86
CA LYS A 299 -10.11 6.09 -11.06
C LYS A 299 -8.63 5.91 -11.26
N THR A 300 -8.19 4.78 -11.76
CA THR A 300 -6.80 4.60 -12.18
C THR A 300 -6.50 5.48 -13.41
N GLU A 301 -5.33 6.07 -13.42
CA GLU A 301 -4.84 6.91 -14.51
C GLU A 301 -3.66 6.27 -15.25
N VAL A 302 -2.99 5.31 -14.61
CA VAL A 302 -1.82 4.64 -15.17
C VAL A 302 -2.16 3.21 -15.54
N GLY A 303 -2.18 2.91 -16.83
CA GLY A 303 -2.38 1.55 -17.35
C GLY A 303 -1.18 0.65 -17.04
N LEU A 304 -1.39 -0.68 -17.06
CA LEU A 304 -0.40 -1.68 -16.68
C LEU A 304 0.92 -1.54 -17.45
N GLU A 305 0.87 -1.40 -18.77
CA GLU A 305 2.09 -1.32 -19.60
C GLU A 305 2.89 -0.05 -19.33
N ASP A 306 2.22 1.10 -19.15
CA ASP A 306 2.88 2.37 -18.85
C ASP A 306 3.48 2.35 -17.44
N GLY A 307 2.79 1.78 -16.49
CA GLY A 307 3.31 1.60 -15.13
C GLY A 307 4.51 0.65 -15.09
N LEU A 308 4.50 -0.43 -15.88
CA LEU A 308 5.65 -1.33 -16.00
C LEU A 308 6.87 -0.64 -16.62
N ARG A 309 6.68 0.20 -17.66
CA ARG A 309 7.78 0.99 -18.22
C ARG A 309 8.39 1.92 -17.18
N GLN A 310 7.58 2.67 -16.44
CA GLN A 310 8.05 3.56 -15.37
C GLN A 310 8.79 2.78 -14.26
N LEU A 311 8.28 1.61 -13.87
CA LEU A 311 8.95 0.73 -12.91
C LEU A 311 10.32 0.27 -13.42
N ILE A 312 10.41 -0.17 -14.68
CA ILE A 312 11.64 -0.67 -15.30
C ILE A 312 12.67 0.47 -15.44
N ASP A 313 12.25 1.65 -15.86
CA ASP A 313 13.14 2.79 -16.03
C ASP A 313 13.71 3.25 -14.69
N TRP A 314 12.89 3.33 -13.64
CA TRP A 314 13.35 3.58 -12.29
C TRP A 314 14.33 2.50 -11.82
N TRP A 315 14.00 1.22 -12.00
CA TRP A 315 14.84 0.11 -11.56
C TRP A 315 16.22 0.10 -12.24
N ARG A 316 16.30 0.49 -13.51
CA ARG A 316 17.58 0.61 -14.24
C ARG A 316 18.51 1.67 -13.67
N VAL A 317 17.96 2.72 -13.08
CA VAL A 317 18.74 3.81 -12.45
C VAL A 317 19.14 3.45 -11.01
N GLU A 318 18.27 2.74 -10.30
CA GLU A 318 18.46 2.37 -8.89
C GLU A 318 19.52 1.27 -8.71
N ARG A 319 19.86 0.54 -9.76
CA ARG A 319 20.78 -0.59 -9.79
C ARG A 319 22.29 -0.18 -9.92
#